data_e8b38614a0ddb9260ceaf7081c2a8709
#
_entry.id   e8b38614a0ddb9260ceaf7081c2a8709
#
_cell.length_a   1.000
_cell.length_b   1.000
_cell.length_c   1.000
_cell.angle_alpha   90.00
_cell.angle_beta   90.00
_cell.angle_gamma   90.00
#
_symmetry.space_group_name_H-M   'P 1'
#
loop_
_entity.id
_entity.type
_entity.pdbx_description
1 polymer ?
#
loop_
_entity_poly.entity_id
_entity_poly.type
_entity_poly.pdbx_seq_one_letter_code
_entity_poly.pdbx_strand_id
1 'polypeptide(L)'
;RPIYDDGSSGSWTESSQFSIRETMLLGLDVNIYNDDLIQDGLVMYSLFLPYLAMGVIDKFGNEIWNTEAVFMNHINSFGQLYGVNGPGVQFNYDEDILFETSDDNVDMHEVKQIPNGNYMGWVPTFQTGPIPQGDWTFLFQTQGYNADGVTNEFPWMGMRIVEWDDETGQEVWSWDPFVHFTMDDHDLYGGIWWGAYFEGVFDWMHTNAFHFDEEESVIYVSHRHLSRISKIAYPSGEVIW
;
A
#
# COMPACT_ATOMS: atom_id res chain seq x y z
N ARG A 1 10.14 29.42 -17.58
CA ARG A 1 11.16 30.44 -17.24
C ARG A 1 10.87 30.92 -15.83
N PRO A 2 11.80 30.73 -14.88
CA PRO A 2 11.61 31.20 -13.52
C PRO A 2 11.60 32.75 -13.48
N ILE A 3 10.75 33.32 -12.63
CA ILE A 3 10.75 34.73 -12.27
C ILE A 3 11.27 34.83 -10.84
N TYR A 4 12.31 35.61 -10.63
CA TYR A 4 12.90 35.80 -9.31
C TYR A 4 12.20 36.94 -8.55
N ASP A 5 12.39 37.00 -7.23
CA ASP A 5 11.78 38.01 -6.35
C ASP A 5 12.12 39.46 -6.70
N ASP A 6 13.24 39.69 -7.38
CA ASP A 6 13.67 40.99 -7.91
C ASP A 6 13.01 41.39 -9.24
N GLY A 7 12.09 40.55 -9.74
CA GLY A 7 11.42 40.73 -11.02
C GLY A 7 12.26 40.34 -12.24
N SER A 8 13.48 39.92 -12.05
CA SER A 8 14.29 39.37 -13.14
C SER A 8 13.81 37.98 -13.54
N SER A 9 14.20 37.51 -14.70
CA SER A 9 13.81 36.21 -15.19
C SER A 9 15.02 35.41 -15.64
N GLY A 10 15.04 34.14 -15.25
CA GLY A 10 16.06 33.20 -15.67
C GLY A 10 15.96 32.83 -17.15
N SER A 11 16.88 32.02 -17.61
CA SER A 11 16.88 31.46 -18.96
C SER A 11 15.68 30.52 -19.15
N TRP A 12 15.21 30.36 -20.37
CA TRP A 12 14.32 29.27 -20.72
C TRP A 12 15.07 27.94 -20.52
N THR A 13 14.43 26.99 -19.92
CA THR A 13 14.88 25.59 -19.97
C THR A 13 14.74 25.06 -21.40
N GLU A 14 15.37 23.94 -21.69
CA GLU A 14 15.10 23.22 -22.92
C GLU A 14 13.60 22.89 -23.01
N SER A 15 13.04 22.88 -24.22
CA SER A 15 11.64 22.51 -24.41
C SER A 15 11.48 21.01 -24.16
N SER A 16 10.53 20.66 -23.29
CA SER A 16 10.09 19.27 -23.14
C SER A 16 8.89 19.00 -24.04
N GLN A 17 8.88 17.84 -24.68
CA GLN A 17 7.68 17.34 -25.36
C GLN A 17 6.91 16.47 -24.39
N PHE A 18 5.58 16.61 -24.39
CA PHE A 18 4.69 15.72 -23.68
C PHE A 18 3.61 15.22 -24.63
N SER A 19 3.13 14.01 -24.40
CA SER A 19 2.00 13.46 -25.11
C SER A 19 0.76 13.55 -24.22
N ILE A 20 -0.36 13.97 -24.80
CA ILE A 20 -1.66 13.90 -24.13
C ILE A 20 -2.22 12.50 -24.43
N ARG A 21 -2.48 11.71 -23.38
CA ARG A 21 -3.13 10.41 -23.49
C ARG A 21 -4.64 10.56 -23.61
N GLU A 22 -5.30 9.49 -24.01
CA GLU A 22 -6.76 9.41 -23.92
C GLU A 22 -7.20 9.48 -22.47
N THR A 23 -8.33 10.13 -22.21
CA THR A 23 -8.91 10.28 -20.89
C THR A 23 -9.39 8.92 -20.37
N MET A 24 -8.94 8.54 -19.18
CA MET A 24 -9.28 7.28 -18.50
C MET A 24 -10.48 7.42 -17.57
N LEU A 25 -10.67 8.60 -16.99
CA LEU A 25 -11.64 8.88 -15.95
C LEU A 25 -13.00 9.25 -16.54
N LEU A 26 -13.58 8.34 -17.30
CA LEU A 26 -14.89 8.54 -17.92
C LEU A 26 -15.98 8.62 -16.84
N GLY A 27 -16.77 9.68 -16.87
CA GLY A 27 -17.92 9.88 -15.99
C GLY A 27 -17.59 10.46 -14.62
N LEU A 28 -16.41 11.09 -14.46
CA LEU A 28 -16.11 11.88 -13.27
C LEU A 28 -16.83 13.23 -13.35
N ASP A 29 -17.69 13.51 -12.37
CA ASP A 29 -18.42 14.78 -12.26
C ASP A 29 -18.10 15.46 -10.93
N VAL A 30 -17.82 16.77 -10.96
CA VAL A 30 -17.71 17.59 -9.76
C VAL A 30 -19.11 18.04 -9.33
N ASN A 31 -19.69 17.37 -8.34
CA ASN A 31 -21.04 17.64 -7.86
C ASN A 31 -21.13 18.86 -6.95
N ILE A 32 -20.07 19.15 -6.22
CA ILE A 32 -20.00 20.29 -5.29
C ILE A 32 -18.68 21.01 -5.52
N TYR A 33 -18.74 22.29 -5.81
CA TYR A 33 -17.59 23.15 -5.98
C TYR A 33 -17.76 24.42 -5.14
N ASN A 34 -16.79 24.70 -4.28
CA ASN A 34 -16.72 25.94 -3.51
C ASN A 34 -15.28 26.45 -3.53
N ASP A 35 -15.03 27.49 -4.33
CA ASP A 35 -13.68 28.04 -4.54
C ASP A 35 -13.04 28.56 -3.25
N ASP A 36 -13.84 29.04 -2.30
CA ASP A 36 -13.35 29.54 -1.00
C ASP A 36 -12.86 28.41 -0.05
N LEU A 37 -13.26 27.18 -0.33
CA LEU A 37 -12.96 25.99 0.52
C LEU A 37 -12.02 24.98 -0.16
N ILE A 38 -11.78 25.12 -1.45
CA ILE A 38 -10.90 24.22 -2.21
C ILE A 38 -9.48 24.75 -2.15
N GLN A 39 -8.55 23.94 -1.68
CA GLN A 39 -7.12 24.22 -1.76
C GLN A 39 -6.66 24.08 -3.22
N ASP A 40 -5.79 24.98 -3.66
CA ASP A 40 -5.13 24.82 -4.96
C ASP A 40 -4.23 23.58 -4.96
N GLY A 41 -4.25 22.85 -6.06
CA GLY A 41 -3.44 21.62 -6.22
C GLY A 41 -4.10 20.62 -7.15
N LEU A 42 -3.54 19.43 -7.16
CA LEU A 42 -4.02 18.28 -7.91
C LEU A 42 -4.48 17.19 -6.94
N VAL A 43 -5.50 16.46 -7.33
CA VAL A 43 -5.94 15.24 -6.61
C VAL A 43 -5.44 14.05 -7.39
N MET A 44 -4.66 13.22 -6.72
CA MET A 44 -4.14 11.96 -7.26
C MET A 44 -4.87 10.81 -6.58
N TYR A 45 -5.29 9.81 -7.34
CA TYR A 45 -6.00 8.64 -6.81
C TYR A 45 -5.80 7.43 -7.69
N SER A 46 -5.91 6.28 -7.08
CA SER A 46 -5.82 4.99 -7.75
C SER A 46 -7.20 4.43 -8.04
N LEU A 47 -7.33 3.74 -9.14
CA LEU A 47 -8.53 3.06 -9.59
C LEU A 47 -8.38 1.55 -9.40
N PHE A 48 -9.44 0.94 -8.86
CA PHE A 48 -9.50 -0.51 -8.64
C PHE A 48 -10.28 -1.25 -9.73
N LEU A 49 -11.21 -0.55 -10.37
CA LEU A 49 -12.10 -1.13 -11.38
C LEU A 49 -12.26 -0.15 -12.55
N PRO A 50 -12.30 -0.66 -13.77
CA PRO A 50 -12.28 -2.07 -14.18
C PRO A 50 -10.88 -2.72 -14.19
N TYR A 51 -9.83 -1.95 -13.96
CA TYR A 51 -8.42 -2.37 -13.92
C TYR A 51 -7.65 -1.50 -12.93
N LEU A 52 -6.48 -1.96 -12.52
CA LEU A 52 -5.59 -1.17 -11.67
C LEU A 52 -4.98 -0.04 -12.49
N ALA A 53 -5.15 1.19 -12.03
CA ALA A 53 -4.67 2.38 -12.70
C ALA A 53 -4.56 3.55 -11.72
N MET A 54 -4.02 4.66 -12.15
CA MET A 54 -4.12 5.91 -11.41
C MET A 54 -4.51 7.07 -12.31
N GLY A 55 -5.12 8.07 -11.72
CA GLY A 55 -5.49 9.30 -12.37
C GLY A 55 -5.17 10.53 -11.52
N VAL A 56 -4.95 11.63 -12.19
CA VAL A 56 -4.71 12.94 -11.58
C VAL A 56 -5.70 13.93 -12.17
N ILE A 57 -6.40 14.64 -11.31
CA ILE A 57 -7.35 15.69 -11.71
C ILE A 57 -6.99 17.04 -11.09
N ASP A 58 -7.41 18.11 -11.76
CA ASP A 58 -7.42 19.43 -11.18
C ASP A 58 -8.66 19.66 -10.29
N LYS A 59 -8.74 20.84 -9.66
CA LYS A 59 -9.86 21.23 -8.80
C LYS A 59 -11.22 21.33 -9.51
N PHE A 60 -11.23 21.32 -10.82
CA PHE A 60 -12.45 21.36 -11.64
C PHE A 60 -12.89 19.96 -12.11
N GLY A 61 -12.12 18.93 -11.78
CA GLY A 61 -12.37 17.55 -12.21
C GLY A 61 -11.83 17.21 -13.58
N ASN A 62 -11.03 18.09 -14.19
CA ASN A 62 -10.39 17.77 -15.46
C ASN A 62 -9.23 16.81 -15.21
N GLU A 63 -9.19 15.73 -15.97
CA GLU A 63 -8.06 14.82 -15.95
C GLU A 63 -6.81 15.50 -16.52
N ILE A 64 -5.73 15.48 -15.74
CA ILE A 64 -4.45 16.10 -16.07
C ILE A 64 -3.44 15.04 -16.51
N TRP A 65 -3.48 13.87 -15.90
CA TRP A 65 -2.57 12.77 -16.17
C TRP A 65 -3.17 11.45 -15.74
N ASN A 66 -2.75 10.35 -16.36
CA ASN A 66 -3.15 9.01 -15.98
C ASN A 66 -2.06 7.97 -16.32
N THR A 67 -2.11 6.81 -15.69
CA THR A 67 -1.32 5.63 -16.07
C THR A 67 -2.01 4.34 -15.67
N GLU A 68 -1.84 3.31 -16.51
CA GLU A 68 -2.20 1.92 -16.21
C GLU A 68 -0.97 1.09 -15.79
N ALA A 69 0.22 1.67 -15.78
CA ALA A 69 1.46 0.93 -15.54
C ALA A 69 1.69 0.61 -14.06
N VAL A 70 1.21 1.48 -13.16
CA VAL A 70 1.46 1.37 -11.72
C VAL A 70 0.20 1.73 -10.93
N PHE A 71 -0.10 0.94 -9.91
CA PHE A 71 -1.07 1.32 -8.89
C PHE A 71 -0.37 2.15 -7.82
N MET A 72 -0.57 3.47 -7.85
CA MET A 72 0.06 4.39 -6.90
C MET A 72 -0.57 4.26 -5.51
N ASN A 73 0.25 4.24 -4.47
CA ASN A 73 -0.20 4.22 -3.09
C ASN A 73 0.37 5.35 -2.22
N HIS A 74 1.44 6.00 -2.68
CA HIS A 74 2.05 7.09 -1.93
C HIS A 74 2.64 8.16 -2.84
N ILE A 75 2.60 9.41 -2.39
CA ILE A 75 3.35 10.56 -2.92
C ILE A 75 3.99 11.30 -1.74
N ASN A 76 5.27 11.59 -1.83
CA ASN A 76 5.94 12.36 -0.79
C ASN A 76 5.87 13.88 -1.04
N SER A 77 6.37 14.68 -0.10
CA SER A 77 6.37 16.15 -0.16
C SER A 77 7.19 16.72 -1.33
N PHE A 78 8.02 15.92 -1.97
CA PHE A 78 8.83 16.31 -3.14
C PHE A 78 8.17 15.94 -4.47
N GLY A 79 6.97 15.33 -4.43
CA GLY A 79 6.25 14.90 -5.61
C GLY A 79 6.78 13.60 -6.23
N GLN A 80 7.56 12.81 -5.48
CA GLN A 80 8.00 11.48 -5.91
C GLN A 80 6.85 10.50 -5.72
N LEU A 81 6.62 9.66 -6.73
CA LEU A 81 5.50 8.73 -6.81
C LEU A 81 5.96 7.32 -6.44
N TYR A 82 5.16 6.64 -5.64
CA TYR A 82 5.39 5.26 -5.20
C TYR A 82 4.15 4.42 -5.43
N GLY A 83 4.33 3.17 -5.76
CA GLY A 83 3.23 2.25 -6.01
C GLY A 83 3.69 0.83 -6.26
N VAL A 84 2.81 0.04 -6.85
CA VAL A 84 3.08 -1.37 -7.16
C VAL A 84 2.62 -1.70 -8.59
N ASN A 85 3.39 -2.59 -9.22
CA ASN A 85 3.01 -3.25 -10.48
C ASN A 85 3.37 -4.75 -10.46
N GLY A 86 3.26 -5.37 -9.29
CA GLY A 86 3.83 -6.63 -8.85
C GLY A 86 4.90 -6.31 -7.82
N PRO A 87 6.13 -5.99 -8.15
CA PRO A 87 7.09 -5.34 -7.26
C PRO A 87 6.61 -3.97 -6.78
N GLY A 88 7.20 -3.49 -5.68
CA GLY A 88 7.09 -2.11 -5.21
C GLY A 88 8.03 -1.23 -6.04
N VAL A 89 7.55 -0.05 -6.45
CA VAL A 89 8.30 0.84 -7.34
C VAL A 89 8.25 2.29 -6.89
N GLN A 90 9.35 3.02 -7.17
CA GLN A 90 9.33 4.46 -7.32
C GLN A 90 9.35 4.80 -8.80
N PHE A 91 8.54 5.73 -9.23
CA PHE A 91 8.42 6.10 -10.65
C PHE A 91 8.21 7.61 -10.83
N ASN A 92 8.30 8.09 -12.07
CA ASN A 92 8.08 9.48 -12.43
C ASN A 92 6.85 9.63 -13.35
N TYR A 93 6.54 10.86 -13.72
CA TYR A 93 5.39 11.18 -14.59
C TYR A 93 5.55 10.69 -16.04
N ASP A 94 6.76 10.34 -16.45
CA ASP A 94 7.04 9.72 -17.75
C ASP A 94 6.94 8.18 -17.69
N GLU A 95 6.55 7.65 -16.52
CA GLU A 95 6.44 6.21 -16.20
C GLU A 95 7.77 5.47 -16.17
N ASP A 96 8.88 6.20 -16.08
CA ASP A 96 10.19 5.57 -15.85
C ASP A 96 10.22 5.03 -14.43
N ILE A 97 10.59 3.77 -14.28
CA ILE A 97 10.85 3.13 -13.00
C ILE A 97 12.24 3.58 -12.51
N LEU A 98 12.26 4.26 -11.38
CA LEU A 98 13.46 4.79 -10.75
C LEU A 98 14.06 3.85 -9.72
N PHE A 99 13.20 3.01 -9.11
CA PHE A 99 13.56 1.96 -8.16
C PHE A 99 12.55 0.83 -8.25
N GLU A 100 12.99 -0.39 -8.01
CA GLU A 100 12.14 -1.60 -7.98
C GLU A 100 12.62 -2.55 -6.88
N THR A 101 11.69 -3.09 -6.10
CA THR A 101 11.98 -4.10 -5.09
C THR A 101 12.27 -5.46 -5.71
N SER A 102 13.03 -6.31 -4.99
CA SER A 102 13.25 -7.71 -5.42
C SER A 102 12.05 -8.64 -5.21
N ASP A 103 11.05 -8.20 -4.43
CA ASP A 103 9.82 -8.94 -4.23
C ASP A 103 8.81 -8.61 -5.34
N ASP A 104 8.23 -9.64 -5.98
CA ASP A 104 7.29 -9.51 -7.11
C ASP A 104 5.82 -9.38 -6.69
N ASN A 105 5.52 -9.46 -5.38
CA ASN A 105 4.17 -9.47 -4.83
C ASN A 105 4.01 -8.50 -3.66
N VAL A 106 4.56 -7.31 -3.82
CA VAL A 106 4.38 -6.23 -2.85
C VAL A 106 2.91 -5.85 -2.78
N ASP A 107 2.39 -5.72 -1.56
CA ASP A 107 0.99 -5.37 -1.34
C ASP A 107 0.71 -3.93 -1.74
N MET A 108 -0.48 -3.70 -2.29
CA MET A 108 -0.86 -2.42 -2.87
C MET A 108 -1.12 -1.30 -1.85
N HIS A 109 -1.19 -1.60 -0.55
CA HIS A 109 -1.57 -0.59 0.43
C HIS A 109 -0.48 0.46 0.64
N GLU A 110 0.78 0.07 0.73
CA GLU A 110 1.84 1.06 0.94
C GLU A 110 3.24 0.53 0.59
N VAL A 111 3.97 1.30 -0.21
CA VAL A 111 5.42 1.25 -0.36
C VAL A 111 5.94 2.67 -0.43
N LYS A 112 7.04 2.98 0.24
CA LYS A 112 7.65 4.32 0.23
C LYS A 112 9.10 4.29 0.67
N GLN A 113 9.84 5.33 0.30
CA GLN A 113 11.16 5.56 0.83
C GLN A 113 11.09 6.02 2.29
N ILE A 114 11.96 5.47 3.13
CA ILE A 114 12.11 5.83 4.55
C ILE A 114 13.34 6.75 4.74
N PRO A 115 13.49 7.42 5.91
CA PRO A 115 14.50 8.45 6.09
C PRO A 115 15.95 8.02 5.87
N ASN A 116 16.31 6.76 6.07
CA ASN A 116 17.65 6.24 5.82
C ASN A 116 17.99 6.06 4.32
N GLY A 117 17.02 6.32 3.43
CA GLY A 117 17.16 6.18 1.98
C GLY A 117 16.58 4.89 1.42
N ASN A 118 16.48 3.84 2.21
CA ASN A 118 15.90 2.57 1.82
C ASN A 118 14.38 2.65 1.59
N TYR A 119 13.82 1.62 1.01
CA TYR A 119 12.38 1.52 0.77
C TYR A 119 11.74 0.54 1.75
N MET A 120 10.50 0.80 2.11
CA MET A 120 9.76 -0.06 3.02
C MET A 120 8.32 -0.25 2.52
N GLY A 121 7.78 -1.46 2.71
CA GLY A 121 6.42 -1.81 2.27
C GLY A 121 5.99 -3.17 2.81
N TRP A 122 4.91 -3.68 2.25
CA TRP A 122 4.24 -4.90 2.70
C TRP A 122 4.43 -6.05 1.72
N VAL A 123 4.73 -7.23 2.27
CA VAL A 123 4.78 -8.49 1.52
C VAL A 123 3.91 -9.53 2.23
N PRO A 124 2.97 -10.18 1.54
CA PRO A 124 2.18 -11.25 2.14
C PRO A 124 3.05 -12.39 2.66
N THR A 125 2.72 -12.89 3.85
CA THR A 125 3.31 -14.08 4.45
C THR A 125 2.22 -15.04 4.89
N PHE A 126 2.50 -16.34 4.91
CA PHE A 126 1.47 -17.35 5.13
C PHE A 126 1.91 -18.37 6.18
N GLN A 127 0.95 -18.75 7.04
CA GLN A 127 1.08 -19.91 7.91
C GLN A 127 -0.20 -20.75 7.83
N THR A 128 -0.06 -22.05 8.06
CA THR A 128 -1.22 -22.93 8.19
C THR A 128 -1.74 -22.86 9.61
N GLY A 129 -3.02 -22.52 9.75
CA GLY A 129 -3.71 -22.38 11.01
C GLY A 129 -5.05 -23.13 11.06
N PRO A 130 -5.73 -23.14 12.21
CA PRO A 130 -7.01 -23.81 12.36
C PRO A 130 -8.14 -22.97 11.74
N ILE A 131 -9.23 -23.68 11.35
CA ILE A 131 -10.49 -23.06 11.02
C ILE A 131 -11.35 -23.09 12.29
N PRO A 132 -11.62 -21.95 12.95
CA PRO A 132 -12.43 -21.92 14.16
C PRO A 132 -13.87 -22.36 13.87
N GLN A 133 -14.54 -22.91 14.88
CA GLN A 133 -15.93 -23.30 14.74
C GLN A 133 -16.85 -22.07 14.66
N GLY A 134 -17.81 -22.13 13.75
CA GLY A 134 -18.79 -21.07 13.53
C GLY A 134 -19.83 -21.46 12.49
N ASP A 135 -20.64 -20.52 12.06
CA ASP A 135 -21.71 -20.74 11.06
C ASP A 135 -21.15 -21.19 9.68
N TRP A 136 -19.88 -21.00 9.43
CA TRP A 136 -19.14 -21.42 8.24
C TRP A 136 -18.60 -22.85 8.32
N THR A 137 -18.52 -23.47 9.50
CA THR A 137 -17.88 -24.79 9.73
C THR A 137 -18.31 -25.83 8.70
N PHE A 138 -19.63 -25.94 8.45
CA PHE A 138 -20.15 -26.95 7.53
C PHE A 138 -19.65 -26.76 6.08
N LEU A 139 -19.40 -25.51 5.64
CA LEU A 139 -18.88 -25.23 4.29
C LEU A 139 -17.48 -25.79 4.13
N PHE A 140 -16.58 -25.50 5.09
CA PHE A 140 -15.22 -26.01 5.06
C PHE A 140 -15.19 -27.55 5.14
N GLN A 141 -16.09 -28.16 5.94
CA GLN A 141 -16.23 -29.61 6.00
C GLN A 141 -16.65 -30.22 4.65
N THR A 142 -17.46 -29.53 3.86
CA THR A 142 -17.82 -30.00 2.50
C THR A 142 -16.63 -30.00 1.54
N GLN A 143 -15.61 -29.21 1.82
CA GLN A 143 -14.32 -29.20 1.08
C GLN A 143 -13.29 -30.20 1.63
N GLY A 144 -13.61 -30.89 2.74
CA GLY A 144 -12.76 -31.91 3.33
C GLY A 144 -11.88 -31.45 4.51
N TYR A 145 -12.05 -30.20 4.96
CA TYR A 145 -11.39 -29.72 6.18
C TYR A 145 -12.10 -30.24 7.43
N ASN A 146 -11.38 -30.34 8.55
CA ASN A 146 -11.98 -30.69 9.84
C ASN A 146 -12.82 -29.54 10.41
N ALA A 147 -12.33 -28.33 10.29
CA ALA A 147 -12.91 -27.09 10.81
C ALA A 147 -13.30 -27.24 12.31
N ASP A 148 -12.37 -27.82 13.08
CA ASP A 148 -12.58 -28.17 14.49
C ASP A 148 -12.05 -27.11 15.46
N GLY A 149 -11.38 -26.06 14.95
CA GLY A 149 -10.76 -25.00 15.71
C GLY A 149 -9.39 -25.34 16.28
N VAL A 150 -8.84 -26.53 15.97
CA VAL A 150 -7.57 -27.02 16.53
C VAL A 150 -6.61 -27.51 15.46
N THR A 151 -7.10 -28.20 14.44
CA THR A 151 -6.29 -28.75 13.36
C THR A 151 -5.78 -27.62 12.46
N ASN A 152 -4.45 -27.49 12.34
CA ASN A 152 -3.83 -26.56 11.41
C ASN A 152 -3.97 -27.10 9.98
N GLU A 153 -4.84 -26.51 9.18
CA GLU A 153 -5.22 -27.06 7.88
C GLU A 153 -5.57 -26.02 6.82
N PHE A 154 -5.62 -24.73 7.18
CA PHE A 154 -6.05 -23.67 6.29
C PHE A 154 -5.00 -22.54 6.23
N PRO A 155 -4.74 -21.92 5.05
CA PRO A 155 -3.78 -20.83 4.96
C PRO A 155 -4.31 -19.55 5.62
N TRP A 156 -3.51 -19.01 6.53
CA TRP A 156 -3.68 -17.71 7.14
C TRP A 156 -2.65 -16.75 6.55
N MET A 157 -3.11 -15.59 6.10
CA MET A 157 -2.28 -14.55 5.53
C MET A 157 -2.00 -13.47 6.56
N GLY A 158 -0.73 -13.22 6.81
CA GLY A 158 -0.22 -12.04 7.49
C GLY A 158 0.47 -11.09 6.49
N MET A 159 0.83 -9.91 6.95
CA MET A 159 1.62 -8.95 6.19
C MET A 159 2.95 -8.72 6.87
N ARG A 160 4.02 -9.14 6.24
CA ARG A 160 5.40 -8.87 6.65
C ARG A 160 5.77 -7.46 6.21
N ILE A 161 6.32 -6.65 7.11
CA ILE A 161 6.96 -5.41 6.70
C ILE A 161 8.38 -5.70 6.28
N VAL A 162 8.79 -5.18 5.14
CA VAL A 162 10.09 -5.43 4.53
C VAL A 162 10.77 -4.12 4.23
N GLU A 163 12.08 -4.06 4.47
CA GLU A 163 12.95 -2.97 4.05
C GLU A 163 13.87 -3.46 2.95
N TRP A 164 13.91 -2.71 1.86
CA TRP A 164 14.79 -2.97 0.72
C TRP A 164 15.84 -1.87 0.59
N ASP A 165 17.05 -2.29 0.33
CA ASP A 165 18.19 -1.42 0.06
C ASP A 165 17.95 -0.57 -1.21
N ASP A 166 18.29 0.71 -1.17
CA ASP A 166 17.96 1.68 -2.21
C ASP A 166 18.79 1.53 -3.50
N GLU A 167 19.94 0.87 -3.44
CA GLU A 167 20.79 0.64 -4.61
C GLU A 167 20.49 -0.70 -5.29
N THR A 168 20.19 -1.72 -4.51
CA THR A 168 20.08 -3.11 -5.00
C THR A 168 18.65 -3.65 -5.08
N GLY A 169 17.70 -3.02 -4.40
CA GLY A 169 16.34 -3.50 -4.26
C GLY A 169 16.20 -4.79 -3.43
N GLN A 170 17.30 -5.27 -2.83
CA GLN A 170 17.29 -6.50 -2.05
C GLN A 170 16.80 -6.27 -0.61
N GLU A 171 16.10 -7.26 -0.05
CA GLU A 171 15.68 -7.23 1.34
C GLU A 171 16.89 -7.15 2.27
N VAL A 172 16.90 -6.16 3.17
CA VAL A 172 17.95 -5.96 4.20
C VAL A 172 17.42 -6.08 5.62
N TRP A 173 16.10 -5.93 5.81
CA TRP A 173 15.42 -6.13 7.08
C TRP A 173 13.96 -6.51 6.84
N SER A 174 13.41 -7.28 7.77
CA SER A 174 11.96 -7.55 7.78
C SER A 174 11.45 -7.91 9.16
N TRP A 175 10.13 -7.74 9.32
CA TRP A 175 9.40 -8.12 10.52
C TRP A 175 8.19 -8.97 10.13
N ASP A 176 8.12 -10.18 10.68
CA ASP A 176 7.06 -11.14 10.38
C ASP A 176 6.07 -11.21 11.56
N PRO A 177 4.78 -10.88 11.36
CA PRO A 177 3.79 -10.89 12.42
C PRO A 177 3.59 -12.26 13.08
N PHE A 178 3.77 -13.37 12.36
CA PHE A 178 3.60 -14.70 12.91
C PHE A 178 4.65 -15.08 13.98
N VAL A 179 5.75 -14.34 14.06
CA VAL A 179 6.76 -14.50 15.11
C VAL A 179 6.37 -13.77 16.39
N HIS A 180 5.55 -12.72 16.28
CA HIS A 180 5.27 -11.76 17.34
C HIS A 180 3.85 -11.85 17.90
N PHE A 181 2.90 -12.27 17.09
CA PHE A 181 1.50 -12.41 17.46
C PHE A 181 1.06 -13.86 17.39
N THR A 182 0.01 -14.17 18.13
CA THR A 182 -0.64 -15.48 18.04
C THR A 182 -1.82 -15.41 17.09
N MET A 183 -2.19 -16.52 16.46
CA MET A 183 -3.34 -16.60 15.59
C MET A 183 -4.68 -16.30 16.31
N ASP A 184 -4.68 -16.36 17.65
CA ASP A 184 -5.85 -15.97 18.47
C ASP A 184 -5.97 -14.45 18.63
N ASP A 185 -4.94 -13.68 18.23
CA ASP A 185 -4.93 -12.23 18.22
C ASP A 185 -5.75 -11.66 17.06
N HIS A 186 -7.03 -11.95 16.98
CA HIS A 186 -7.91 -11.34 16.01
C HIS A 186 -9.15 -10.76 16.71
N ASP A 187 -9.65 -9.65 16.18
CA ASP A 187 -10.87 -9.04 16.68
C ASP A 187 -12.10 -9.84 16.24
N LEU A 188 -13.14 -9.87 17.07
CA LEU A 188 -14.42 -10.51 16.76
C LEU A 188 -15.02 -10.03 15.42
N TYR A 189 -14.73 -8.77 15.06
CA TYR A 189 -15.22 -8.14 13.83
C TYR A 189 -14.14 -8.06 12.73
N GLY A 190 -12.94 -8.56 13.00
CA GLY A 190 -11.87 -8.73 12.03
C GLY A 190 -12.16 -9.90 11.09
N GLY A 191 -11.43 -10.05 10.02
CA GLY A 191 -11.48 -11.08 8.99
C GLY A 191 -12.68 -12.01 9.01
N ILE A 192 -13.36 -12.13 7.90
CA ILE A 192 -14.57 -12.95 7.82
C ILE A 192 -14.29 -14.34 7.24
N TRP A 193 -14.64 -15.38 7.96
CA TRP A 193 -14.46 -16.76 7.51
C TRP A 193 -15.31 -17.14 6.29
N TRP A 194 -16.43 -16.48 6.06
CA TRP A 194 -17.19 -16.59 4.82
C TRP A 194 -16.39 -16.11 3.61
N GLY A 195 -15.68 -15.00 3.74
CA GLY A 195 -14.75 -14.52 2.70
C GLY A 195 -13.63 -15.51 2.47
N ALA A 196 -12.99 -15.99 3.53
CA ALA A 196 -11.91 -16.96 3.48
C ALA A 196 -12.27 -18.24 2.73
N TYR A 197 -13.52 -18.71 2.88
CA TYR A 197 -14.00 -19.88 2.14
C TYR A 197 -13.97 -19.69 0.62
N PHE A 198 -14.33 -18.51 0.13
CA PHE A 198 -14.35 -18.20 -1.31
C PHE A 198 -12.97 -17.81 -1.83
N GLU A 199 -12.16 -17.17 -1.00
CA GLU A 199 -10.82 -16.68 -1.36
C GLU A 199 -9.74 -17.77 -1.22
N GLY A 200 -10.02 -18.82 -0.44
CA GLY A 200 -9.06 -19.90 -0.19
C GLY A 200 -7.94 -19.52 0.78
N VAL A 201 -8.06 -18.39 1.45
CA VAL A 201 -7.10 -17.86 2.44
C VAL A 201 -7.85 -17.02 3.48
N PHE A 202 -7.41 -17.09 4.73
CA PHE A 202 -7.91 -16.21 5.79
C PHE A 202 -7.00 -14.99 5.94
N ASP A 203 -7.50 -13.82 5.57
CA ASP A 203 -6.80 -12.55 5.75
C ASP A 203 -6.86 -12.15 7.23
N TRP A 204 -5.84 -12.62 7.96
CA TRP A 204 -5.81 -12.52 9.42
C TRP A 204 -5.64 -11.10 9.94
N MET A 205 -4.73 -10.34 9.35
CA MET A 205 -4.34 -9.03 9.90
C MET A 205 -4.88 -7.86 9.12
N HIS A 206 -4.91 -7.99 7.80
CA HIS A 206 -5.20 -6.90 6.88
C HIS A 206 -4.48 -5.61 7.26
N THR A 207 -3.14 -5.67 7.24
CA THR A 207 -2.29 -4.53 7.58
C THR A 207 -2.31 -3.52 6.45
N ASN A 208 -2.61 -2.24 6.75
CA ASN A 208 -2.88 -1.23 5.72
C ASN A 208 -1.84 -0.13 5.63
N ALA A 209 -1.22 0.25 6.76
CA ALA A 209 -0.36 1.43 6.79
C ALA A 209 0.73 1.30 7.85
N PHE A 210 1.86 1.95 7.59
CA PHE A 210 2.90 2.13 8.59
C PHE A 210 3.40 3.58 8.62
N HIS A 211 3.94 3.96 9.76
CA HIS A 211 4.69 5.19 9.94
C HIS A 211 6.04 4.87 10.56
N PHE A 212 7.12 5.23 9.84
CA PHE A 212 8.48 5.12 10.36
C PHE A 212 8.84 6.43 11.07
N ASP A 213 9.09 6.34 12.37
CA ASP A 213 9.53 7.46 13.20
C ASP A 213 11.03 7.34 13.42
N GLU A 214 11.79 8.20 12.72
CA GLU A 214 13.25 8.20 12.79
C GLU A 214 13.78 8.67 14.15
N GLU A 215 13.09 9.64 14.77
CA GLU A 215 13.54 10.21 16.07
C GLU A 215 13.43 9.18 17.19
N GLU A 216 12.34 8.40 17.20
CA GLU A 216 12.13 7.34 18.19
C GLU A 216 12.74 5.99 17.76
N SER A 217 13.18 5.86 16.51
CA SER A 217 13.61 4.58 15.89
C SER A 217 12.56 3.49 16.07
N VAL A 218 11.33 3.77 15.65
CA VAL A 218 10.20 2.84 15.74
C VAL A 218 9.35 2.86 14.47
N ILE A 219 8.56 1.81 14.31
CA ILE A 219 7.55 1.69 13.26
C ILE A 219 6.19 1.54 13.92
N TYR A 220 5.26 2.42 13.59
CA TYR A 220 3.84 2.27 13.94
C TYR A 220 3.14 1.55 12.82
N VAL A 221 2.39 0.49 13.14
CA VAL A 221 1.73 -0.38 12.18
C VAL A 221 0.24 -0.50 12.48
N SER A 222 -0.60 -0.25 11.48
CA SER A 222 -2.05 -0.39 11.58
C SER A 222 -2.51 -1.76 11.09
N HIS A 223 -3.19 -2.52 11.96
CA HIS A 223 -3.76 -3.84 11.68
C HIS A 223 -5.28 -3.78 11.73
N ARG A 224 -5.92 -3.74 10.57
CA ARG A 224 -7.38 -3.58 10.47
C ARG A 224 -8.14 -4.70 11.17
N HIS A 225 -7.80 -5.97 10.88
CA HIS A 225 -8.54 -7.12 11.40
C HIS A 225 -8.15 -7.48 12.85
N LEU A 226 -7.10 -6.87 13.40
CA LEU A 226 -6.77 -6.98 14.82
C LEU A 226 -7.31 -5.79 15.64
N SER A 227 -7.94 -4.80 14.99
CA SER A 227 -8.42 -3.56 15.62
C SER A 227 -7.37 -2.88 16.50
N ARG A 228 -6.11 -2.85 16.03
CA ARG A 228 -4.98 -2.29 16.78
C ARG A 228 -3.99 -1.53 15.94
N ILE A 229 -3.20 -0.71 16.62
CA ILE A 229 -1.94 -0.16 16.14
C ILE A 229 -0.84 -0.77 17.01
N SER A 230 0.23 -1.24 16.39
CA SER A 230 1.39 -1.74 17.12
C SER A 230 2.57 -0.78 16.96
N LYS A 231 3.36 -0.62 18.01
CA LYS A 231 4.64 0.10 18.01
C LYS A 231 5.78 -0.92 18.05
N ILE A 232 6.62 -0.92 17.04
CA ILE A 232 7.70 -1.89 16.83
C ILE A 232 9.02 -1.15 16.89
N ALA A 233 9.94 -1.62 17.73
CA ALA A 233 11.30 -1.06 17.81
C ALA A 233 12.10 -1.41 16.56
N TYR A 234 12.74 -0.43 15.95
CA TYR A 234 13.60 -0.64 14.79
C TYR A 234 15.07 -0.43 15.18
N PRO A 235 16.01 -1.28 14.74
CA PRO A 235 15.80 -2.46 13.88
C PRO A 235 15.57 -3.78 14.64
N SER A 236 15.38 -3.76 15.95
CA SER A 236 15.28 -5.00 16.76
C SER A 236 14.04 -5.84 16.44
N GLY A 237 12.95 -5.22 15.97
CA GLY A 237 11.69 -5.87 15.70
C GLY A 237 10.86 -6.18 16.96
N GLU A 238 11.29 -5.73 18.14
CA GLU A 238 10.54 -5.91 19.38
C GLU A 238 9.22 -5.14 19.36
N VAL A 239 8.12 -5.80 19.68
CA VAL A 239 6.81 -5.15 19.84
C VAL A 239 6.77 -4.47 21.20
N ILE A 240 6.74 -3.12 21.21
CA ILE A 240 6.72 -2.32 22.43
C ILE A 240 5.32 -2.30 23.06
N TRP A 241 4.29 -2.15 22.25
CA TRP A 241 2.86 -2.24 22.61
C TRP A 241 1.98 -2.38 21.38
#